data_72c5e7baa8d5d30ce7e35b3ecbc1b736
#
_entry.id   72c5e7baa8d5d30ce7e35b3ecbc1b736
#
_cell.length_a   1.000
_cell.length_b   1.000
_cell.length_c   1.000
_cell.angle_alpha   90.00
_cell.angle_beta   90.00
_cell.angle_gamma   90.00
#
_symmetry.space_group_name_H-M   'P 1'
#
loop_
_entity.id
_entity.type
_entity.pdbx_description
1 polymer ?
#
loop_
_entity_poly.entity_id
_entity_poly.type
_entity_poly.pdbx_seq_one_letter_code
_entity_poly.pdbx_strand_id
1 'polypeptide(L)'
;MRFPRLILIVLFFIECGFLFAQDSLTIISYNVENLFDYKHDTLKNDSSFLPEGMHHWTYHRYQTKLDQIAQVIVNISGWESAALVGLCEVENAHCLRDLCYRLKRFHYKYIHYESTDERGIDVALLYDTTKVKILNSKPLHIPLENDNTLDIFYV
;
A
#
# COMPACT_ATOMS: atom_id res chain seq x y z
N MET A 1 -46.63 14.74 41.20
CA MET A 1 -46.64 13.92 39.98
C MET A 1 -45.26 13.29 39.79
N ARG A 2 -45.12 11.97 40.02
CA ARG A 2 -43.86 11.26 39.81
C ARG A 2 -43.83 10.83 38.34
N PHE A 3 -43.06 11.55 37.49
CA PHE A 3 -42.76 11.06 36.18
C PHE A 3 -41.96 9.76 36.33
N PRO A 4 -42.36 8.65 35.73
CA PRO A 4 -41.70 7.41 35.94
C PRO A 4 -40.30 7.50 35.32
N ARG A 5 -39.27 7.20 36.14
CA ARG A 5 -37.85 7.14 35.73
C ARG A 5 -37.63 6.29 34.47
N LEU A 6 -38.58 5.42 34.15
CA LEU A 6 -38.60 4.57 32.97
C LEU A 6 -38.67 5.36 31.65
N ILE A 7 -39.45 6.45 31.60
CA ILE A 7 -39.59 7.30 30.39
C ILE A 7 -38.29 8.02 30.08
N LEU A 8 -37.56 8.46 31.11
CA LEU A 8 -36.26 9.11 30.93
C LEU A 8 -35.20 8.17 30.36
N ILE A 9 -35.19 6.90 30.77
CA ILE A 9 -34.27 5.88 30.25
C ILE A 9 -34.60 5.54 28.81
N VAL A 10 -35.89 5.42 28.44
CA VAL A 10 -36.30 5.14 27.06
C VAL A 10 -35.94 6.30 26.11
N LEU A 11 -36.11 7.56 26.55
CA LEU A 11 -35.66 8.73 25.75
C LEU A 11 -34.16 8.77 25.58
N PHE A 12 -33.35 8.41 26.57
CA PHE A 12 -31.92 8.34 26.48
C PHE A 12 -31.44 7.28 25.45
N PHE A 13 -32.13 6.12 25.39
CA PHE A 13 -31.82 5.08 24.41
C PHE A 13 -32.25 5.44 22.97
N ILE A 14 -33.29 6.27 22.80
CA ILE A 14 -33.74 6.73 21.47
C ILE A 14 -32.73 7.74 20.88
N GLU A 15 -32.13 8.59 21.69
CA GLU A 15 -31.08 9.53 21.20
C GLU A 15 -29.76 8.85 20.86
N CYS A 16 -29.40 7.73 21.50
CA CYS A 16 -28.21 6.95 21.14
C CYS A 16 -28.32 6.19 19.80
N GLY A 17 -29.54 6.08 19.24
CA GLY A 17 -29.78 5.31 18.00
C GLY A 17 -29.37 6.02 16.70
N PHE A 18 -28.96 7.28 16.72
CA PHE A 18 -28.59 8.07 15.52
C PHE A 18 -27.11 8.43 15.42
N LEU A 19 -26.23 7.64 16.03
CA LEU A 19 -24.81 7.72 15.72
C LEU A 19 -24.59 7.07 14.35
N PHE A 20 -24.75 7.86 13.29
CA PHE A 20 -24.27 7.45 11.97
C PHE A 20 -22.76 7.37 12.06
N ALA A 21 -22.21 6.17 12.03
CA ALA A 21 -20.79 5.99 11.79
C ALA A 21 -20.52 6.56 10.39
N GLN A 22 -19.72 7.60 10.30
CA GLN A 22 -19.27 8.13 9.03
C GLN A 22 -18.28 7.12 8.46
N ASP A 23 -18.62 6.48 7.33
CA ASP A 23 -17.68 5.63 6.61
C ASP A 23 -16.52 6.49 6.13
N SER A 24 -15.34 6.27 6.69
CA SER A 24 -14.12 6.93 6.27
C SER A 24 -13.25 5.95 5.48
N LEU A 25 -12.70 6.41 4.36
CA LEU A 25 -11.74 5.64 3.58
C LEU A 25 -10.33 6.18 3.86
N THR A 26 -9.47 5.33 4.35
CA THR A 26 -8.05 5.65 4.51
C THR A 26 -7.33 5.41 3.19
N ILE A 27 -6.58 6.43 2.75
CA ILE A 27 -5.68 6.36 1.58
C ILE A 27 -4.28 6.68 2.07
N ILE A 28 -3.31 5.83 1.73
CA ILE A 28 -1.90 5.99 2.09
C ILE A 28 -1.10 6.26 0.81
N SER A 29 -0.20 7.24 0.85
CA SER A 29 0.86 7.44 -0.15
C SER A 29 2.20 7.26 0.56
N TYR A 30 3.02 6.33 0.07
CA TYR A 30 4.24 5.92 0.76
C TYR A 30 5.37 5.64 -0.22
N ASN A 31 6.45 6.43 -0.15
CA ASN A 31 7.71 6.07 -0.78
C ASN A 31 8.44 5.06 0.12
N VAL A 32 8.65 3.86 -0.39
CA VAL A 32 9.26 2.77 0.39
C VAL A 32 10.79 2.79 0.36
N GLU A 33 11.41 3.78 -0.30
CA GLU A 33 12.86 3.96 -0.36
C GLU A 33 13.59 2.71 -0.89
N ASN A 34 13.34 2.37 -2.16
CA ASN A 34 13.98 1.28 -2.88
C ASN A 34 13.68 -0.13 -2.28
N LEU A 35 12.48 -0.63 -2.51
CA LEU A 35 12.13 -2.01 -2.20
C LEU A 35 12.57 -2.91 -3.35
N PHE A 36 13.83 -3.35 -3.33
CA PHE A 36 14.38 -4.39 -4.21
C PHE A 36 14.19 -5.77 -3.60
N ASP A 37 14.04 -6.79 -4.44
CA ASP A 37 14.23 -8.15 -3.99
C ASP A 37 15.76 -8.47 -3.89
N TYR A 38 16.13 -9.70 -3.67
CA TYR A 38 17.53 -10.09 -3.45
C TYR A 38 18.13 -10.83 -4.66
N LYS A 39 17.43 -10.82 -5.81
CA LYS A 39 17.81 -11.49 -7.04
C LYS A 39 18.18 -10.46 -8.10
N HIS A 40 19.19 -10.78 -8.88
CA HIS A 40 19.62 -9.91 -9.96
C HIS A 40 18.65 -9.94 -11.15
N ASP A 41 18.19 -8.78 -11.59
CA ASP A 41 17.53 -8.60 -12.87
C ASP A 41 18.57 -8.15 -13.92
N THR A 42 18.86 -9.03 -14.86
CA THR A 42 19.86 -8.78 -15.91
C THR A 42 19.47 -7.65 -16.87
N LEU A 43 18.25 -7.18 -16.86
CA LEU A 43 17.74 -6.11 -17.70
C LEU A 43 17.78 -4.75 -17.02
N LYS A 44 18.10 -4.69 -15.73
CA LYS A 44 18.04 -3.49 -14.89
C LYS A 44 19.39 -3.24 -14.19
N ASN A 45 19.57 -2.01 -13.74
CA ASN A 45 20.78 -1.62 -13.00
C ASN A 45 20.52 -1.74 -11.48
N ASP A 46 20.32 -2.97 -11.01
CA ASP A 46 20.04 -3.33 -9.61
C ASP A 46 21.30 -3.78 -8.83
N SER A 47 22.47 -3.77 -9.46
CA SER A 47 23.72 -4.35 -8.91
C SER A 47 24.08 -3.85 -7.51
N SER A 48 23.71 -2.63 -7.15
CA SER A 48 23.90 -2.08 -5.80
C SER A 48 23.04 -2.77 -4.74
N PHE A 49 21.92 -3.37 -5.13
CA PHE A 49 20.96 -4.06 -4.28
C PHE A 49 21.06 -5.58 -4.34
N LEU A 50 22.29 -6.07 -4.49
CA LEU A 50 22.62 -7.50 -4.40
C LEU A 50 23.43 -7.79 -3.14
N PRO A 51 23.55 -9.07 -2.71
CA PRO A 51 24.36 -9.42 -1.53
C PRO A 51 25.80 -8.94 -1.61
N GLU A 52 26.40 -8.96 -2.79
CA GLU A 52 27.76 -8.51 -3.10
C GLU A 52 27.82 -7.01 -3.48
N GLY A 53 26.67 -6.38 -3.66
CA GLY A 53 26.57 -4.97 -4.04
C GLY A 53 26.83 -4.01 -2.87
N MET A 54 26.84 -2.71 -3.18
CA MET A 54 27.19 -1.65 -2.22
C MET A 54 26.28 -1.66 -0.98
N HIS A 55 25.01 -2.02 -1.13
CA HIS A 55 24.05 -2.07 -0.01
C HIS A 55 24.05 -3.41 0.74
N HIS A 56 24.84 -4.41 0.30
CA HIS A 56 24.86 -5.75 0.87
C HIS A 56 23.44 -6.29 1.08
N TRP A 57 22.61 -6.23 0.00
CA TRP A 57 21.18 -6.49 0.06
C TRP A 57 20.88 -7.98 0.06
N THR A 58 20.85 -8.56 1.26
CA THR A 58 20.61 -9.98 1.47
C THR A 58 19.12 -10.30 1.59
N TYR A 59 18.75 -11.58 1.42
CA TYR A 59 17.40 -12.08 1.70
C TYR A 59 16.87 -11.64 3.07
N HIS A 60 17.70 -11.67 4.11
CA HIS A 60 17.29 -11.25 5.46
C HIS A 60 16.94 -9.76 5.51
N ARG A 61 17.73 -8.91 4.87
CA ARG A 61 17.45 -7.46 4.80
C ARG A 61 16.16 -7.17 4.02
N TYR A 62 15.96 -7.88 2.91
CA TYR A 62 14.70 -7.81 2.15
C TYR A 62 13.49 -8.17 3.01
N GLN A 63 13.53 -9.32 3.72
CA GLN A 63 12.44 -9.73 4.60
C GLN A 63 12.17 -8.71 5.72
N THR A 64 13.24 -8.17 6.35
CA THR A 64 13.13 -7.12 7.37
C THR A 64 12.47 -5.85 6.80
N LYS A 65 12.84 -5.44 5.59
CA LYS A 65 12.25 -4.28 4.91
C LYS A 65 10.76 -4.48 4.65
N LEU A 66 10.36 -5.65 4.16
CA LEU A 66 8.95 -6.01 3.96
C LEU A 66 8.15 -5.94 5.28
N ASP A 67 8.71 -6.48 6.37
CA ASP A 67 8.06 -6.44 7.68
C ASP A 67 7.89 -4.99 8.18
N GLN A 68 8.89 -4.13 7.99
CA GLN A 68 8.84 -2.71 8.35
C GLN A 68 7.77 -1.96 7.54
N ILE A 69 7.73 -2.15 6.22
CA ILE A 69 6.71 -1.54 5.34
C ILE A 69 5.31 -2.00 5.77
N ALA A 70 5.12 -3.30 5.99
CA ALA A 70 3.85 -3.84 6.44
C ALA A 70 3.43 -3.25 7.80
N GLN A 71 4.36 -3.09 8.76
CA GLN A 71 4.09 -2.46 10.05
C GLN A 71 3.66 -0.99 9.90
N VAL A 72 4.29 -0.22 9.02
CA VAL A 72 3.91 1.17 8.74
C VAL A 72 2.47 1.22 8.22
N ILE A 73 2.15 0.40 7.21
CA ILE A 73 0.80 0.35 6.63
C ILE A 73 -0.24 -0.03 7.71
N VAL A 74 0.03 -1.06 8.52
CA VAL A 74 -0.87 -1.50 9.59
C VAL A 74 -1.05 -0.43 10.66
N ASN A 75 0.03 0.26 11.07
CA ASN A 75 -0.04 1.29 12.10
C ASN A 75 -0.85 2.52 11.65
N ILE A 76 -0.73 2.91 10.38
CA ILE A 76 -1.53 4.02 9.83
C ILE A 76 -2.99 3.60 9.66
N SER A 77 -3.22 2.37 9.19
CA SER A 77 -4.56 1.84 8.93
C SER A 77 -5.35 1.54 10.21
N GLY A 78 -4.66 1.25 11.32
CA GLY A 78 -5.30 0.86 12.58
C GLY A 78 -5.93 -0.54 12.53
N TRP A 79 -7.18 -0.64 12.99
CA TRP A 79 -7.90 -1.92 13.04
C TRP A 79 -8.43 -2.38 11.67
N GLU A 80 -8.73 -1.44 10.80
CA GLU A 80 -9.20 -1.67 9.45
C GLU A 80 -8.06 -1.55 8.44
N SER A 81 -8.28 -2.04 7.21
CA SER A 81 -7.38 -1.82 6.10
C SER A 81 -7.48 -0.38 5.57
N ALA A 82 -6.40 0.19 5.07
CA ALA A 82 -6.51 1.30 4.15
C ALA A 82 -7.20 0.83 2.86
N ALA A 83 -8.07 1.66 2.28
CA ALA A 83 -8.75 1.32 1.03
C ALA A 83 -7.76 1.26 -0.13
N LEU A 84 -6.80 2.19 -0.15
CA LEU A 84 -5.75 2.31 -1.15
C LEU A 84 -4.40 2.59 -0.48
N VAL A 85 -3.32 1.97 -0.98
CA VAL A 85 -1.95 2.26 -0.60
C VAL A 85 -1.13 2.44 -1.86
N GLY A 86 -0.84 3.70 -2.22
CA GLY A 86 0.10 4.04 -3.29
C GLY A 86 1.53 3.88 -2.78
N LEU A 87 2.32 3.12 -3.51
CA LEU A 87 3.73 2.83 -3.20
C LEU A 87 4.60 3.39 -4.33
N CYS A 88 5.71 4.02 -3.98
CA CYS A 88 6.75 4.42 -4.92
C CYS A 88 8.04 3.68 -4.60
N GLU A 89 8.86 3.45 -5.63
CA GLU A 89 10.17 2.79 -5.55
C GLU A 89 10.08 1.29 -5.17
N VAL A 90 9.18 0.58 -5.82
CA VAL A 90 9.05 -0.88 -5.74
C VAL A 90 9.63 -1.49 -7.01
N GLU A 91 10.52 -2.47 -6.88
CA GLU A 91 11.19 -3.06 -8.03
C GLU A 91 10.24 -3.86 -8.93
N ASN A 92 9.47 -4.78 -8.36
CA ASN A 92 8.73 -5.73 -9.18
C ASN A 92 7.49 -6.31 -8.50
N ALA A 93 6.72 -7.09 -9.27
CA ALA A 93 5.54 -7.79 -8.80
C ALA A 93 5.84 -8.87 -7.72
N HIS A 94 7.08 -9.37 -7.62
CA HIS A 94 7.48 -10.31 -6.57
C HIS A 94 7.47 -9.62 -5.20
N CYS A 95 8.06 -8.42 -5.12
CA CYS A 95 8.04 -7.59 -3.92
C CYS A 95 6.60 -7.31 -3.43
N LEU A 96 5.70 -7.02 -4.37
CA LEU A 96 4.30 -6.75 -4.05
C LEU A 96 3.53 -7.99 -3.55
N ARG A 97 3.78 -9.16 -4.14
CA ARG A 97 3.20 -10.42 -3.65
C ARG A 97 3.64 -10.73 -2.22
N ASP A 98 4.94 -10.56 -1.95
CA ASP A 98 5.50 -10.79 -0.63
C ASP A 98 4.96 -9.78 0.40
N LEU A 99 4.80 -8.52 0.02
CA LEU A 99 4.18 -7.50 0.87
C LEU A 99 2.70 -7.81 1.14
N CYS A 100 1.92 -8.18 0.11
CA CYS A 100 0.53 -8.62 0.30
C CYS A 100 0.44 -9.85 1.23
N TYR A 101 1.41 -10.75 1.16
CA TYR A 101 1.47 -11.90 2.09
C TYR A 101 1.72 -11.47 3.54
N ARG A 102 2.55 -10.45 3.79
CA ARG A 102 2.71 -9.84 5.12
C ARG A 102 1.41 -9.22 5.63
N LEU A 103 0.63 -8.65 4.72
CA LEU A 103 -0.65 -7.97 4.99
C LEU A 103 -1.86 -8.92 4.84
N LYS A 104 -1.67 -10.24 4.90
CA LYS A 104 -2.69 -11.28 4.63
C LYS A 104 -3.95 -11.22 5.52
N ARG A 105 -3.90 -10.47 6.64
CA ARG A 105 -5.10 -10.19 7.45
C ARG A 105 -6.10 -9.26 6.74
N PHE A 106 -5.63 -8.52 5.72
CA PHE A 106 -6.42 -7.66 4.85
C PHE A 106 -6.57 -8.29 3.47
N HIS A 107 -7.50 -7.81 2.68
CA HIS A 107 -7.83 -8.39 1.37
C HIS A 107 -7.16 -7.62 0.22
N TYR A 108 -5.88 -7.29 0.39
CA TYR A 108 -5.14 -6.54 -0.63
C TYR A 108 -4.88 -7.34 -1.89
N LYS A 109 -5.13 -6.69 -3.03
CA LYS A 109 -4.54 -6.97 -4.34
C LYS A 109 -3.68 -5.79 -4.76
N TYR A 110 -2.92 -5.96 -5.84
CA TYR A 110 -2.06 -4.88 -6.33
C TYR A 110 -2.24 -4.65 -7.83
N ILE A 111 -1.88 -3.43 -8.26
CA ILE A 111 -1.65 -3.04 -9.64
C ILE A 111 -0.21 -2.58 -9.73
N HIS A 112 0.47 -3.03 -10.78
CA HIS A 112 1.86 -2.68 -11.06
C HIS A 112 2.08 -2.70 -12.58
N TYR A 113 2.87 -1.78 -13.06
CA TYR A 113 3.36 -1.71 -14.42
C TYR A 113 4.84 -1.39 -14.39
N GLU A 114 5.62 -2.08 -15.21
CA GLU A 114 7.03 -1.80 -15.40
C GLU A 114 7.20 -0.45 -16.09
N SER A 115 8.00 0.42 -15.52
CA SER A 115 8.38 1.71 -16.12
C SER A 115 9.68 1.62 -16.89
N THR A 116 10.05 2.71 -17.53
CA THR A 116 11.33 2.85 -18.24
C THR A 116 12.49 3.26 -17.33
N ASP A 117 12.31 3.37 -16.03
CA ASP A 117 13.38 3.71 -15.08
C ASP A 117 14.50 2.67 -15.15
N GLU A 118 15.74 3.14 -15.35
CA GLU A 118 16.91 2.29 -15.53
C GLU A 118 17.30 1.49 -14.29
N ARG A 119 16.92 1.99 -13.10
CA ARG A 119 17.13 1.30 -11.82
C ARG A 119 16.18 0.12 -11.64
N GLY A 120 15.07 0.11 -12.39
CA GLY A 120 14.04 -0.90 -12.28
C GLY A 120 13.16 -0.71 -11.05
N ILE A 121 12.85 0.52 -10.67
CA ILE A 121 11.87 0.83 -9.62
C ILE A 121 10.64 1.47 -10.21
N ASP A 122 9.50 1.17 -9.62
CA ASP A 122 8.20 1.51 -10.18
C ASP A 122 7.25 2.09 -9.13
N VAL A 123 6.11 2.55 -9.61
CA VAL A 123 4.95 2.89 -8.80
C VAL A 123 4.02 1.67 -8.73
N ALA A 124 3.43 1.43 -7.58
CA ALA A 124 2.46 0.36 -7.37
C ALA A 124 1.27 0.85 -6.54
N LEU A 125 0.13 0.19 -6.68
CA LEU A 125 -1.06 0.44 -5.89
C LEU A 125 -1.52 -0.86 -5.24
N LEU A 126 -1.60 -0.89 -3.89
CA LEU A 126 -2.38 -1.91 -3.20
C LEU A 126 -3.80 -1.37 -3.00
N TYR A 127 -4.78 -2.24 -3.15
CA TYR A 127 -6.19 -1.90 -2.90
C TYR A 127 -6.91 -3.03 -2.17
N ASP A 128 -7.73 -2.66 -1.19
CA ASP A 128 -8.54 -3.65 -0.48
C ASP A 128 -9.80 -3.96 -1.29
N THR A 129 -9.92 -5.21 -1.72
CA THR A 129 -11.03 -5.68 -2.56
C THR A 129 -12.38 -5.70 -1.88
N THR A 130 -12.43 -5.53 -0.55
CA THR A 130 -13.68 -5.40 0.20
C THR A 130 -14.21 -3.97 0.24
N LYS A 131 -13.34 -2.98 -0.02
CA LYS A 131 -13.66 -1.54 0.07
C LYS A 131 -13.76 -0.87 -1.29
N VAL A 132 -12.92 -1.30 -2.26
CA VAL A 132 -12.87 -0.68 -3.58
C VAL A 132 -12.82 -1.72 -4.68
N LYS A 133 -13.36 -1.35 -5.85
CA LYS A 133 -13.30 -2.13 -7.08
C LYS A 133 -12.61 -1.29 -8.16
N ILE A 134 -11.51 -1.80 -8.67
CA ILE A 134 -10.82 -1.18 -9.81
C ILE A 134 -11.63 -1.45 -11.08
N LEU A 135 -11.99 -0.38 -11.79
CA LEU A 135 -12.71 -0.45 -13.04
C LEU A 135 -11.77 -0.41 -14.24
N ASN A 136 -10.71 0.38 -14.13
CA ASN A 136 -9.70 0.51 -15.18
C ASN A 136 -8.39 0.96 -14.52
N SER A 137 -7.27 0.65 -15.16
CA SER A 137 -5.96 1.17 -14.77
C SER A 137 -5.04 1.20 -15.98
N LYS A 138 -4.16 2.20 -16.03
CA LYS A 138 -3.13 2.31 -17.07
C LYS A 138 -1.95 3.12 -16.58
N PRO A 139 -0.74 2.81 -17.04
CA PRO A 139 0.41 3.68 -16.86
C PRO A 139 0.27 4.90 -17.78
N LEU A 140 0.69 6.06 -17.30
CA LEU A 140 0.85 7.28 -18.08
C LEU A 140 2.34 7.60 -18.14
N HIS A 141 2.93 7.31 -19.28
CA HIS A 141 4.34 7.59 -19.52
C HIS A 141 4.55 9.09 -19.73
N ILE A 142 5.52 9.66 -19.02
CA ILE A 142 5.93 11.06 -19.16
C ILE A 142 7.25 11.08 -19.93
N PRO A 143 7.26 11.49 -21.21
CA PRO A 143 8.50 11.58 -21.96
C PRO A 143 9.35 12.75 -21.44
N LEU A 144 10.56 12.47 -20.99
CA LEU A 144 11.57 13.46 -20.66
C LEU A 144 12.64 13.48 -21.77
N GLU A 145 13.18 14.66 -22.10
CA GLU A 145 14.08 14.82 -23.25
C GLU A 145 15.42 14.09 -23.10
N ASN A 146 15.88 13.81 -21.89
CA ASN A 146 17.18 13.17 -21.65
C ASN A 146 17.18 12.25 -20.41
N ASP A 147 16.03 11.77 -19.97
CA ASP A 147 15.95 10.95 -18.79
C ASP A 147 14.73 10.02 -18.82
N ASN A 148 14.82 8.91 -18.13
CA ASN A 148 13.73 7.98 -17.90
C ASN A 148 13.23 8.16 -16.48
N THR A 149 11.91 8.22 -16.31
CA THR A 149 11.26 8.40 -14.99
C THR A 149 10.19 7.37 -14.76
N LEU A 150 9.73 7.33 -13.51
CA LEU A 150 8.59 6.52 -13.12
C LEU A 150 7.33 6.98 -13.85
N ASP A 151 6.50 6.04 -14.26
CA ASP A 151 5.18 6.33 -14.83
C ASP A 151 4.22 6.86 -13.76
N ILE A 152 3.24 7.66 -14.19
CA ILE A 152 2.11 8.02 -13.33
C ILE A 152 1.02 6.96 -13.50
N PHE A 153 0.43 6.50 -12.40
CA PHE A 153 -0.72 5.62 -12.45
C PHE A 153 -2.02 6.40 -12.54
N TYR A 154 -2.81 6.04 -13.54
CA TYR A 154 -4.22 6.37 -13.62
C TYR A 154 -5.03 5.13 -13.21
N VAL A 155 -5.86 5.28 -12.19
CA VAL A 155 -6.72 4.21 -11.68
C VAL A 155 -8.15 4.74 -11.48
#